data_3e670bafba25f395ca905c052ba21349
#
_entry.id   3e670bafba25f395ca905c052ba21349
#
_cell.length_a   1.000
_cell.length_b   1.000
_cell.length_c   1.000
_cell.angle_alpha   90.00
_cell.angle_beta   90.00
_cell.angle_gamma   90.00
#
_symmetry.space_group_name_H-M   'P 1'
#
loop_
_entity.id
_entity.type
_entity.pdbx_description
1 polymer ?
#
loop_
_entity_poly.entity_id
_entity_poly.type
_entity_poly.pdbx_seq_one_letter_code
_entity_poly.pdbx_strand_id
1 'polypeptide(L)'
;MDKRATKQVLITGGAGYVGQVLLDGLPNNWKATVIDNVYGGNNNFHPSENIKFVEGDIRNESLMEKLIAENDAVIHLAGIVGDSCPNNPKSAQKINVDATEKIAKFCNQAGKRLVFMSTCSVYGFNEKTCNEETEPNPLNAYSNHKVLGENIIKDNSDNYLIFRMGTVYGWSPRMRFDLGINLFIEKSLWKEEIHVYGGNQWRPVIHVKDAAQALVMAVEDSTLNTTLNLVGKNHLILDLAKQISDNIKVVDYKDDNRSYKVDNSRILEKLKWRPIMDINSAKSEFQKVNYQEDIYYNKRWNYE
;
A
#
# COMPACT_ATOMS: atom_id res chain seq x y z
N MET A 1 19.99 -10.07 24.74
CA MET A 1 18.70 -10.46 24.14
C MET A 1 17.64 -9.49 24.63
N ASP A 2 17.17 -8.61 23.77
CA ASP A 2 16.18 -7.58 24.10
C ASP A 2 14.84 -8.28 24.37
N LYS A 3 14.37 -8.25 25.62
CA LYS A 3 13.10 -8.86 26.06
C LYS A 3 11.93 -7.93 25.70
N ARG A 4 11.83 -7.47 24.46
CA ARG A 4 10.58 -6.81 24.02
C ARG A 4 9.46 -7.84 24.05
N ALA A 5 8.33 -7.47 24.64
CA ALA A 5 7.16 -8.34 24.68
C ALA A 5 6.75 -8.77 23.26
N THR A 6 6.31 -10.02 23.12
CA THR A 6 5.76 -10.52 21.85
C THR A 6 4.54 -9.69 21.49
N LYS A 7 4.52 -9.11 20.28
CA LYS A 7 3.39 -8.32 19.78
C LYS A 7 2.56 -9.17 18.83
N GLN A 8 1.24 -9.12 18.97
CA GLN A 8 0.30 -9.79 18.06
C GLN A 8 -0.35 -8.74 17.15
N VAL A 9 -0.26 -8.91 15.84
CA VAL A 9 -0.74 -7.92 14.87
C VAL A 9 -1.71 -8.56 13.89
N LEU A 10 -2.91 -7.99 13.78
CA LEU A 10 -3.86 -8.33 12.73
C LEU A 10 -3.53 -7.53 11.46
N ILE A 11 -3.35 -8.22 10.33
CA ILE A 11 -3.09 -7.61 9.03
C ILE A 11 -4.24 -7.97 8.09
N THR A 12 -5.08 -7.00 7.74
CA THR A 12 -6.12 -7.21 6.74
C THR A 12 -5.55 -6.97 5.36
N GLY A 13 -5.88 -7.83 4.39
CA GLY A 13 -5.29 -7.76 3.04
C GLY A 13 -3.81 -8.17 3.01
N GLY A 14 -3.37 -8.98 3.99
CA GLY A 14 -1.97 -9.35 4.15
C GLY A 14 -1.44 -10.32 3.09
N ALA A 15 -2.30 -10.99 2.33
CA ALA A 15 -1.90 -11.78 1.17
C ALA A 15 -1.69 -10.92 -0.09
N GLY A 16 -1.92 -9.59 -0.01
CA GLY A 16 -1.73 -8.63 -1.09
C GLY A 16 -0.26 -8.23 -1.31
N TYR A 17 -0.04 -7.33 -2.30
CA TYR A 17 1.28 -6.85 -2.72
C TYR A 17 2.13 -6.27 -1.57
N VAL A 18 1.58 -5.31 -0.82
CA VAL A 18 2.29 -4.69 0.33
C VAL A 18 2.34 -5.66 1.52
N GLY A 19 1.24 -6.40 1.74
CA GLY A 19 1.11 -7.29 2.90
C GLY A 19 2.16 -8.39 2.93
N GLN A 20 2.44 -9.04 1.81
CA GLN A 20 3.45 -10.11 1.77
C GLN A 20 4.87 -9.59 2.05
N VAL A 21 5.22 -8.41 1.55
CA VAL A 21 6.52 -7.79 1.87
C VAL A 21 6.60 -7.34 3.34
N LEU A 22 5.47 -6.90 3.91
CA LEU A 22 5.40 -6.59 5.33
C LEU A 22 5.64 -7.85 6.18
N LEU A 23 5.03 -8.98 5.81
CA LEU A 23 5.20 -10.24 6.54
C LEU A 23 6.65 -10.74 6.54
N ASP A 24 7.36 -10.59 5.42
CA ASP A 24 8.79 -10.92 5.32
C ASP A 24 9.67 -10.00 6.18
N GLY A 25 9.22 -8.78 6.45
CA GLY A 25 9.94 -7.77 7.22
C GLY A 25 9.51 -7.65 8.69
N LEU A 26 8.63 -8.52 9.19
CA LEU A 26 8.18 -8.45 10.58
C LEU A 26 9.32 -8.77 11.57
N PRO A 27 9.37 -8.07 12.72
CA PRO A 27 10.29 -8.44 13.80
C PRO A 27 10.08 -9.89 14.27
N ASN A 28 11.17 -10.60 14.54
CA ASN A 28 11.15 -12.03 14.93
C ASN A 28 10.30 -12.34 16.18
N ASN A 29 10.08 -11.36 17.05
CA ASN A 29 9.24 -11.48 18.24
C ASN A 29 7.78 -11.10 18.01
N TRP A 30 7.37 -10.80 16.77
CA TRP A 30 5.96 -10.54 16.45
C TRP A 30 5.27 -11.81 15.96
N LYS A 31 3.96 -11.89 16.22
CA LYS A 31 3.05 -12.85 15.60
C LYS A 31 2.03 -12.07 14.78
N ALA A 32 1.77 -12.55 13.58
CA ALA A 32 0.78 -11.94 12.69
C ALA A 32 -0.42 -12.88 12.49
N THR A 33 -1.62 -12.32 12.58
CA THR A 33 -2.83 -12.94 12.04
C THR A 33 -3.17 -12.19 10.75
N VAL A 34 -3.18 -12.89 9.63
CA VAL A 34 -3.55 -12.35 8.32
C VAL A 34 -4.98 -12.73 8.02
N ILE A 35 -5.84 -11.74 7.67
CA ILE A 35 -7.15 -12.00 7.07
C ILE A 35 -7.15 -11.47 5.66
N ASP A 36 -7.53 -12.34 4.70
CA ASP A 36 -7.64 -12.02 3.27
C ASP A 36 -8.69 -12.93 2.64
N ASN A 37 -9.47 -12.43 1.70
CA ASN A 37 -10.42 -13.24 0.94
C ASN A 37 -9.85 -13.75 -0.38
N VAL A 38 -8.55 -13.53 -0.60
CA VAL A 38 -7.79 -13.94 -1.78
C VAL A 38 -8.44 -13.49 -3.09
N TYR A 39 -9.14 -12.36 -3.04
CA TYR A 39 -9.77 -11.77 -4.22
C TYR A 39 -8.73 -11.51 -5.30
N GLY A 40 -9.00 -12.02 -6.48
CA GLY A 40 -8.07 -11.90 -7.61
C GLY A 40 -7.14 -13.12 -7.78
N GLY A 41 -7.48 -14.28 -7.22
CA GLY A 41 -6.87 -15.58 -7.51
C GLY A 41 -5.54 -15.84 -6.79
N ASN A 42 -5.02 -16.95 -7.04
CA ASN A 42 -3.80 -17.62 -6.60
C ASN A 42 -3.11 -17.09 -5.32
N ASN A 43 -3.34 -17.78 -4.22
CA ASN A 43 -2.74 -17.50 -2.95
C ASN A 43 -1.36 -18.19 -2.87
N ASN A 44 -0.28 -17.45 -3.18
CA ASN A 44 1.09 -17.88 -2.88
C ASN A 44 1.48 -17.57 -1.43
N PHE A 45 0.50 -17.36 -0.58
CA PHE A 45 0.73 -17.11 0.82
C PHE A 45 1.08 -18.42 1.53
N HIS A 46 2.22 -18.44 2.19
CA HIS A 46 2.66 -19.57 2.98
C HIS A 46 2.66 -19.18 4.45
N PRO A 47 1.73 -19.73 5.26
CA PRO A 47 1.77 -19.57 6.71
C PRO A 47 3.10 -20.07 7.27
N SER A 48 3.59 -19.43 8.33
CA SER A 48 4.74 -19.89 9.11
C SER A 48 4.39 -19.99 10.58
N GLU A 49 5.33 -20.44 11.41
CA GLU A 49 5.09 -20.59 12.86
C GLU A 49 4.59 -19.29 13.52
N ASN A 50 5.04 -18.12 13.01
CA ASN A 50 4.67 -16.80 13.51
C ASN A 50 3.55 -16.12 12.71
N ILE A 51 3.03 -16.76 11.66
CA ILE A 51 2.04 -16.16 10.75
C ILE A 51 0.85 -17.12 10.61
N LYS A 52 -0.30 -16.73 11.17
CA LYS A 52 -1.58 -17.43 11.02
C LYS A 52 -2.35 -16.81 9.86
N PHE A 53 -2.87 -17.64 8.96
CA PHE A 53 -3.77 -17.20 7.89
C PHE A 53 -5.22 -17.55 8.21
N VAL A 54 -6.10 -16.58 7.99
CA VAL A 54 -7.56 -16.70 8.07
C VAL A 54 -8.13 -16.28 6.72
N GLU A 55 -8.59 -17.24 5.94
CA GLU A 55 -9.35 -16.92 4.73
C GLU A 55 -10.71 -16.37 5.16
N GLY A 56 -11.00 -15.12 4.78
CA GLY A 56 -12.22 -14.46 5.24
C GLY A 56 -12.39 -13.06 4.67
N ASP A 57 -13.57 -12.53 4.83
CA ASP A 57 -13.97 -11.21 4.34
C ASP A 57 -14.04 -10.21 5.50
N ILE A 58 -13.40 -9.06 5.35
CA ILE A 58 -13.40 -7.98 6.36
C ILE A 58 -14.80 -7.39 6.62
N ARG A 59 -15.79 -7.68 5.78
CA ARG A 59 -17.20 -7.31 5.98
C ARG A 59 -17.92 -8.21 6.98
N ASN A 60 -17.31 -9.34 7.38
CA ASN A 60 -17.84 -10.21 8.42
C ASN A 60 -17.54 -9.60 9.80
N GLU A 61 -18.52 -8.87 10.34
CA GLU A 61 -18.37 -8.08 11.58
C GLU A 61 -17.97 -8.97 12.76
N SER A 62 -18.63 -10.11 12.98
CA SER A 62 -18.33 -11.00 14.11
C SER A 62 -16.93 -11.59 14.04
N LEU A 63 -16.45 -11.93 12.83
CA LEU A 63 -15.09 -12.40 12.62
C LEU A 63 -14.07 -11.28 12.90
N MET A 64 -14.32 -10.08 12.38
CA MET A 64 -13.42 -8.94 12.56
C MET A 64 -13.34 -8.51 14.03
N GLU A 65 -14.47 -8.41 14.74
CA GLU A 65 -14.50 -8.10 16.17
C GLU A 65 -13.66 -9.08 16.98
N LYS A 66 -13.83 -10.38 16.73
CA LYS A 66 -13.03 -11.44 17.38
C LYS A 66 -11.54 -11.28 17.08
N LEU A 67 -11.16 -11.14 15.79
CA LEU A 67 -9.75 -11.05 15.40
C LEU A 67 -9.10 -9.78 15.97
N ILE A 68 -9.80 -8.66 16.01
CA ILE A 68 -9.31 -7.40 16.58
C ILE A 68 -9.07 -7.56 18.09
N ALA A 69 -10.00 -8.18 18.81
CA ALA A 69 -9.85 -8.41 20.26
C ALA A 69 -8.63 -9.29 20.60
N GLU A 70 -8.32 -10.29 19.75
CA GLU A 70 -7.21 -11.23 19.92
C GLU A 70 -5.83 -10.63 19.59
N ASN A 71 -5.74 -9.42 19.02
CA ASN A 71 -4.49 -8.80 18.59
C ASN A 71 -4.22 -7.46 19.31
N ASP A 72 -2.97 -7.01 19.36
CA ASP A 72 -2.55 -5.76 20.01
C ASP A 72 -2.73 -4.55 19.10
N ALA A 73 -2.61 -4.76 17.79
CA ALA A 73 -2.73 -3.73 16.77
C ALA A 73 -3.32 -4.28 15.46
N VAL A 74 -3.88 -3.39 14.66
CA VAL A 74 -4.42 -3.69 13.33
C VAL A 74 -3.68 -2.86 12.28
N ILE A 75 -3.15 -3.53 11.25
CA ILE A 75 -2.67 -2.90 10.02
C ILE A 75 -3.72 -3.16 8.94
N HIS A 76 -4.43 -2.12 8.55
CA HIS A 76 -5.54 -2.22 7.61
C HIS A 76 -5.08 -1.90 6.18
N LEU A 77 -4.76 -2.97 5.40
CA LEU A 77 -4.33 -2.89 4.00
C LEU A 77 -5.42 -3.35 3.02
N ALA A 78 -6.42 -4.11 3.49
CA ALA A 78 -7.49 -4.60 2.63
C ALA A 78 -8.24 -3.45 1.95
N GLY A 79 -8.53 -3.63 0.67
CA GLY A 79 -9.29 -2.66 -0.11
C GLY A 79 -9.26 -2.97 -1.61
N ILE A 80 -10.31 -2.58 -2.31
CA ILE A 80 -10.36 -2.57 -3.78
C ILE A 80 -9.65 -1.31 -4.25
N VAL A 81 -8.62 -1.46 -5.08
CA VAL A 81 -7.70 -0.37 -5.46
C VAL A 81 -7.83 0.02 -6.93
N GLY A 82 -7.46 1.26 -7.25
CA GLY A 82 -7.31 1.75 -8.61
C GLY A 82 -8.56 1.58 -9.48
N ASP A 83 -8.35 1.09 -10.69
CA ASP A 83 -9.37 0.96 -11.73
C ASP A 83 -10.37 -0.18 -11.45
N SER A 84 -10.12 -1.04 -10.46
CA SER A 84 -11.08 -2.06 -10.01
C SER A 84 -12.27 -1.47 -9.23
N CYS A 85 -12.17 -0.24 -8.70
CA CYS A 85 -13.28 0.42 -8.02
C CYS A 85 -14.48 0.71 -8.95
N PRO A 86 -14.31 1.25 -10.17
CA PRO A 86 -15.40 1.46 -11.11
C PRO A 86 -16.09 0.18 -11.57
N ASN A 87 -15.35 -0.93 -11.68
CA ASN A 87 -15.88 -2.21 -12.15
C ASN A 87 -16.92 -2.80 -11.20
N ASN A 88 -16.80 -2.52 -9.88
CA ASN A 88 -17.78 -2.95 -8.89
C ASN A 88 -17.97 -1.89 -7.77
N PRO A 89 -18.64 -0.76 -8.07
CA PRO A 89 -18.70 0.38 -7.17
C PRO A 89 -19.38 0.08 -5.82
N LYS A 90 -20.43 -0.78 -5.83
CA LYS A 90 -21.12 -1.18 -4.60
C LYS A 90 -20.24 -2.02 -3.67
N SER A 91 -19.49 -2.97 -4.23
CA SER A 91 -18.52 -3.74 -3.45
C SER A 91 -17.36 -2.87 -2.96
N ALA A 92 -16.85 -1.98 -3.81
CA ALA A 92 -15.78 -1.05 -3.44
C ALA A 92 -16.21 -0.15 -2.27
N GLN A 93 -17.43 0.40 -2.28
CA GLN A 93 -17.98 1.16 -1.15
C GLN A 93 -18.02 0.32 0.13
N LYS A 94 -18.62 -0.89 0.06
CA LYS A 94 -18.75 -1.78 1.23
C LYS A 94 -17.43 -2.20 1.83
N ILE A 95 -16.38 -2.42 1.00
CA ILE A 95 -15.07 -2.86 1.45
C ILE A 95 -14.23 -1.67 1.91
N ASN A 96 -14.15 -0.61 1.09
CA ASN A 96 -13.22 0.49 1.35
C ASN A 96 -13.74 1.50 2.38
N VAL A 97 -15.07 1.56 2.59
CA VAL A 97 -15.68 2.56 3.47
C VAL A 97 -16.42 1.87 4.63
N ASP A 98 -17.45 1.06 4.34
CA ASP A 98 -18.32 0.52 5.39
C ASP A 98 -17.55 -0.44 6.33
N ALA A 99 -16.71 -1.32 5.76
CA ALA A 99 -15.87 -2.23 6.58
C ALA A 99 -14.78 -1.45 7.35
N THR A 100 -14.20 -0.40 6.75
CA THR A 100 -13.23 0.47 7.46
C THR A 100 -13.88 1.14 8.67
N GLU A 101 -15.14 1.57 8.57
CA GLU A 101 -15.88 2.14 9.71
C GLU A 101 -16.03 1.13 10.85
N LYS A 102 -16.42 -0.10 10.54
CA LYS A 102 -16.55 -1.16 11.55
C LYS A 102 -15.22 -1.49 12.21
N ILE A 103 -14.16 -1.62 11.42
CA ILE A 103 -12.80 -1.87 11.94
C ILE A 103 -12.37 -0.73 12.88
N ALA A 104 -12.57 0.53 12.51
CA ALA A 104 -12.22 1.67 13.36
C ALA A 104 -12.98 1.63 14.69
N LYS A 105 -14.30 1.38 14.67
CA LYS A 105 -15.14 1.27 15.87
C LYS A 105 -14.69 0.11 16.77
N PHE A 106 -14.44 -1.08 16.21
CA PHE A 106 -13.98 -2.24 16.98
C PHE A 106 -12.58 -2.01 17.58
N CYS A 107 -11.66 -1.37 16.83
CA CYS A 107 -10.34 -1.01 17.35
C CYS A 107 -10.48 -0.05 18.55
N ASN A 108 -11.33 0.97 18.45
CA ASN A 108 -11.54 1.94 19.51
C ASN A 108 -12.16 1.28 20.76
N GLN A 109 -13.22 0.49 20.59
CA GLN A 109 -13.88 -0.24 21.68
C GLN A 109 -12.94 -1.19 22.42
N ALA A 110 -12.02 -1.84 21.70
CA ALA A 110 -11.03 -2.75 22.26
C ALA A 110 -9.72 -2.05 22.68
N GLY A 111 -9.59 -0.73 22.52
CA GLY A 111 -8.39 0.03 22.85
C GLY A 111 -7.18 -0.33 21.98
N LYS A 112 -7.40 -0.78 20.74
CA LYS A 112 -6.32 -1.27 19.85
C LYS A 112 -5.80 -0.19 18.92
N ARG A 113 -4.49 -0.24 18.63
CA ARG A 113 -3.84 0.58 17.62
C ARG A 113 -4.37 0.26 16.23
N LEU A 114 -4.79 1.27 15.45
CA LEU A 114 -5.18 1.13 14.05
C LEU A 114 -4.20 1.87 13.15
N VAL A 115 -3.49 1.13 12.28
CA VAL A 115 -2.65 1.70 11.21
C VAL A 115 -3.38 1.53 9.89
N PHE A 116 -3.75 2.64 9.25
CA PHE A 116 -4.52 2.65 8.00
C PHE A 116 -3.68 3.09 6.81
N MET A 117 -3.73 2.30 5.74
CA MET A 117 -3.09 2.66 4.48
C MET A 117 -4.04 3.44 3.58
N SER A 118 -3.88 4.77 3.60
CA SER A 118 -4.45 5.71 2.63
C SER A 118 -3.53 5.88 1.41
N THR A 119 -3.70 6.90 0.64
CA THR A 119 -2.97 7.13 -0.62
C THR A 119 -2.70 8.61 -0.87
N CYS A 120 -1.56 8.96 -1.46
CA CYS A 120 -1.31 10.31 -1.95
C CYS A 120 -2.24 10.72 -3.10
N SER A 121 -2.93 9.78 -3.76
CA SER A 121 -3.91 10.12 -4.80
C SER A 121 -5.11 10.94 -4.28
N VAL A 122 -5.28 11.06 -2.97
CA VAL A 122 -6.24 11.98 -2.34
C VAL A 122 -5.98 13.45 -2.72
N TYR A 123 -4.74 13.81 -3.07
CA TYR A 123 -4.38 15.18 -3.47
C TYR A 123 -4.79 15.53 -4.91
N GLY A 124 -5.07 14.52 -5.78
CA GLY A 124 -5.56 14.69 -7.14
C GLY A 124 -4.60 15.43 -8.06
N PHE A 125 -4.97 16.63 -8.51
CA PHE A 125 -4.11 17.56 -9.24
C PHE A 125 -3.70 18.72 -8.33
N ASN A 126 -2.40 19.01 -8.23
CA ASN A 126 -1.92 20.16 -7.48
C ASN A 126 -0.58 20.67 -8.07
N GLU A 127 -0.50 21.97 -8.33
CA GLU A 127 0.72 22.59 -8.84
C GLU A 127 1.75 22.82 -7.72
N LYS A 128 1.29 23.03 -6.50
CA LYS A 128 2.15 23.19 -5.32
C LYS A 128 2.48 21.83 -4.72
N THR A 129 3.59 21.77 -3.98
CA THR A 129 3.92 20.58 -3.19
C THR A 129 2.91 20.42 -2.05
N CYS A 130 2.24 19.27 -2.01
CA CYS A 130 1.24 18.94 -1.00
C CYS A 130 1.92 18.47 0.29
N ASN A 131 1.36 18.84 1.42
CA ASN A 131 1.64 18.30 2.74
C ASN A 131 0.36 17.75 3.37
N GLU A 132 0.41 17.27 4.59
CA GLU A 132 -0.75 16.67 5.26
C GLU A 132 -1.88 17.64 5.57
N GLU A 133 -1.59 18.95 5.58
CA GLU A 133 -2.59 20.04 5.75
C GLU A 133 -3.26 20.43 4.42
N THR A 134 -2.72 19.96 3.29
CA THR A 134 -3.31 20.24 1.98
C THR A 134 -4.67 19.55 1.89
N GLU A 135 -5.71 20.34 1.58
CA GLU A 135 -7.07 19.84 1.43
C GLU A 135 -7.13 18.75 0.34
N PRO A 136 -7.70 17.59 0.61
CA PRO A 136 -7.89 16.53 -0.38
C PRO A 136 -8.77 16.98 -1.55
N ASN A 137 -8.34 16.61 -2.77
CA ASN A 137 -9.08 16.86 -4.01
C ASN A 137 -9.13 15.57 -4.86
N PRO A 138 -9.83 14.51 -4.39
CA PRO A 138 -9.84 13.20 -5.04
C PRO A 138 -10.49 13.25 -6.42
N LEU A 139 -9.83 12.67 -7.45
CA LEU A 139 -10.28 12.68 -8.85
C LEU A 139 -10.95 11.38 -9.29
N ASN A 140 -11.00 10.36 -8.44
CA ASN A 140 -11.64 9.08 -8.75
C ASN A 140 -12.29 8.44 -7.51
N ALA A 141 -13.12 7.41 -7.73
CA ALA A 141 -13.83 6.72 -6.66
C ALA A 141 -12.90 6.14 -5.58
N TYR A 142 -11.76 5.56 -5.98
CA TYR A 142 -10.80 4.98 -5.04
C TYR A 142 -10.22 6.03 -4.09
N SER A 143 -9.71 7.13 -4.62
CA SER A 143 -9.16 8.20 -3.78
C SER A 143 -10.23 8.86 -2.90
N ASN A 144 -11.47 8.98 -3.40
CA ASN A 144 -12.60 9.45 -2.60
C ASN A 144 -12.92 8.50 -1.43
N HIS A 145 -12.96 7.17 -1.68
CA HIS A 145 -13.14 6.19 -0.60
C HIS A 145 -12.03 6.27 0.45
N LYS A 146 -10.79 6.55 0.04
CA LYS A 146 -9.68 6.71 0.99
C LYS A 146 -9.83 7.97 1.84
N VAL A 147 -10.29 9.10 1.27
CA VAL A 147 -10.63 10.32 2.04
C VAL A 147 -11.74 10.02 3.05
N LEU A 148 -12.81 9.35 2.63
CA LEU A 148 -13.88 8.94 3.55
C LEU A 148 -13.35 8.05 4.68
N GLY A 149 -12.50 7.07 4.36
CA GLY A 149 -11.85 6.21 5.35
C GLY A 149 -10.96 6.97 6.34
N GLU A 150 -10.19 7.98 5.88
CA GLU A 150 -9.41 8.85 6.77
C GLU A 150 -10.30 9.60 7.77
N ASN A 151 -11.42 10.18 7.30
CA ASN A 151 -12.35 10.91 8.15
C ASN A 151 -13.02 9.98 9.15
N ILE A 152 -13.52 8.83 8.70
CA ILE A 152 -14.13 7.80 9.56
C ILE A 152 -13.18 7.39 10.69
N ILE A 153 -11.90 7.16 10.39
CA ILE A 153 -10.92 6.74 11.40
C ILE A 153 -10.67 7.87 12.41
N LYS A 154 -10.52 9.11 11.95
CA LYS A 154 -10.35 10.28 12.83
C LYS A 154 -11.53 10.49 13.77
N ASP A 155 -12.75 10.22 13.28
CA ASP A 155 -13.99 10.40 14.05
C ASP A 155 -14.28 9.23 15.00
N ASN A 156 -13.73 8.03 14.74
CA ASN A 156 -14.11 6.82 15.47
C ASN A 156 -12.95 6.11 16.18
N SER A 157 -11.73 6.62 16.15
CA SER A 157 -10.58 5.97 16.80
C SER A 157 -9.69 6.99 17.51
N ASP A 158 -9.35 6.71 18.77
CA ASP A 158 -8.45 7.54 19.58
C ASP A 158 -6.97 7.11 19.47
N ASN A 159 -6.69 5.95 18.86
CA ASN A 159 -5.35 5.39 18.70
C ASN A 159 -5.12 4.92 17.28
N TYR A 160 -4.72 5.86 16.39
CA TYR A 160 -4.53 5.57 14.98
C TYR A 160 -3.26 6.20 14.39
N LEU A 161 -2.82 5.66 13.26
CA LEU A 161 -1.92 6.32 12.34
C LEU A 161 -2.38 6.07 10.89
N ILE A 162 -2.50 7.16 10.13
CA ILE A 162 -2.90 7.11 8.73
C ILE A 162 -1.69 7.41 7.86
N PHE A 163 -1.38 6.54 6.90
CA PHE A 163 -0.37 6.80 5.89
C PHE A 163 -1.01 7.14 4.55
N ARG A 164 -0.74 8.34 4.03
CA ARG A 164 -0.96 8.68 2.62
C ARG A 164 0.23 8.18 1.81
N MET A 165 0.13 6.95 1.30
CA MET A 165 1.21 6.27 0.60
C MET A 165 1.33 6.76 -0.84
N GLY A 166 2.56 7.04 -1.30
CA GLY A 166 2.90 7.31 -2.70
C GLY A 166 2.69 6.07 -3.59
N THR A 167 2.92 6.23 -4.89
CA THR A 167 2.89 5.11 -5.83
C THR A 167 3.96 4.09 -5.44
N VAL A 168 3.51 2.92 -5.03
CA VAL A 168 4.40 1.87 -4.53
C VAL A 168 5.03 1.08 -5.68
N TYR A 169 6.30 0.69 -5.55
CA TYR A 169 7.04 -0.13 -6.50
C TYR A 169 8.01 -1.08 -5.79
N GLY A 170 8.59 -2.03 -6.52
CA GLY A 170 9.55 -3.02 -6.01
C GLY A 170 9.00 -4.44 -6.04
N TRP A 171 9.86 -5.41 -5.75
CA TRP A 171 9.49 -6.82 -5.79
C TRP A 171 8.58 -7.22 -4.61
N SER A 172 7.61 -8.07 -4.91
CA SER A 172 6.75 -8.73 -3.92
C SER A 172 6.41 -10.15 -4.40
N PRO A 173 6.22 -11.13 -3.50
CA PRO A 173 5.71 -12.46 -3.88
C PRO A 173 4.36 -12.39 -4.60
N ARG A 174 3.57 -11.34 -4.35
CA ARG A 174 2.37 -11.01 -5.08
C ARG A 174 2.55 -9.72 -5.88
N MET A 175 3.12 -9.86 -7.08
CA MET A 175 3.39 -8.71 -7.95
C MET A 175 2.14 -8.00 -8.45
N ARG A 176 2.29 -6.70 -8.70
CA ARG A 176 1.33 -5.83 -9.35
C ARG A 176 1.98 -5.14 -10.54
N PHE A 177 1.69 -5.64 -11.75
CA PHE A 177 2.19 -5.07 -13.01
C PHE A 177 1.25 -4.00 -13.60
N ASP A 178 0.10 -3.75 -12.98
CA ASP A 178 -0.72 -2.57 -13.21
C ASP A 178 -0.08 -1.28 -12.64
N LEU A 179 0.93 -1.41 -11.76
CA LEU A 179 1.74 -0.31 -11.29
C LEU A 179 2.84 0.02 -12.31
N GLY A 180 2.77 1.21 -12.91
CA GLY A 180 3.59 1.60 -14.06
C GLY A 180 5.09 1.40 -13.86
N ILE A 181 5.64 1.66 -12.66
CA ILE A 181 7.08 1.48 -12.39
C ILE A 181 7.46 0.00 -12.43
N ASN A 182 6.66 -0.88 -11.84
CA ASN A 182 6.88 -2.33 -11.89
C ASN A 182 6.81 -2.84 -13.33
N LEU A 183 5.84 -2.36 -14.11
CA LEU A 183 5.72 -2.67 -15.53
C LEU A 183 6.94 -2.17 -16.33
N PHE A 184 7.45 -0.97 -16.04
CA PHE A 184 8.64 -0.43 -16.70
C PHE A 184 9.88 -1.29 -16.41
N ILE A 185 10.06 -1.70 -15.15
CA ILE A 185 11.17 -2.58 -14.76
C ILE A 185 11.05 -3.92 -15.48
N GLU A 186 9.88 -4.55 -15.47
CA GLU A 186 9.61 -5.81 -16.15
C GLU A 186 9.97 -5.69 -17.64
N LYS A 187 9.40 -4.73 -18.36
CA LYS A 187 9.66 -4.51 -19.77
C LYS A 187 11.13 -4.29 -20.08
N SER A 188 11.85 -3.55 -19.23
CA SER A 188 13.28 -3.32 -19.40
C SER A 188 14.10 -4.61 -19.31
N LEU A 189 13.72 -5.57 -18.47
CA LEU A 189 14.39 -6.88 -18.35
C LEU A 189 14.17 -7.74 -19.57
N TRP A 190 13.00 -7.65 -20.18
CA TRP A 190 12.67 -8.35 -21.44
C TRP A 190 13.15 -7.60 -22.70
N LYS A 191 13.83 -6.44 -22.53
CA LYS A 191 14.26 -5.55 -23.62
C LYS A 191 13.10 -5.05 -24.50
N GLU A 192 11.89 -5.01 -23.95
CA GLU A 192 10.70 -4.48 -24.61
C GLU A 192 10.67 -2.94 -24.56
N GLU A 193 9.99 -2.34 -25.53
CA GLU A 193 9.76 -0.90 -25.57
C GLU A 193 8.80 -0.47 -24.44
N ILE A 194 9.23 0.54 -23.67
CA ILE A 194 8.41 1.14 -22.60
C ILE A 194 7.57 2.26 -23.19
N HIS A 195 6.25 2.10 -23.19
CA HIS A 195 5.33 3.17 -23.57
C HIS A 195 5.06 4.06 -22.37
N VAL A 196 5.43 5.34 -22.48
CA VAL A 196 5.19 6.35 -21.47
C VAL A 196 4.06 7.26 -21.92
N TYR A 197 2.92 7.15 -21.28
CA TYR A 197 1.72 7.91 -21.58
C TYR A 197 1.80 9.30 -20.92
N GLY A 198 1.94 10.36 -21.74
CA GLY A 198 2.18 11.73 -21.31
C GLY A 198 3.60 11.97 -20.79
N GLY A 199 3.91 11.53 -19.57
CA GLY A 199 5.25 11.58 -18.98
C GLY A 199 5.58 12.80 -18.13
N ASN A 200 4.86 13.90 -18.28
CA ASN A 200 5.07 15.16 -17.54
C ASN A 200 4.33 15.21 -16.18
N GLN A 201 3.68 14.13 -15.81
CA GLN A 201 2.99 14.04 -14.53
C GLN A 201 4.00 13.78 -13.40
N TRP A 202 3.87 14.54 -12.33
CA TRP A 202 4.59 14.27 -11.07
C TRP A 202 3.93 13.13 -10.31
N ARG A 203 4.76 12.22 -9.81
CA ARG A 203 4.34 11.12 -8.93
C ARG A 203 5.26 11.00 -7.72
N PRO A 204 4.71 11.09 -6.51
CA PRO A 204 5.41 10.63 -5.32
C PRO A 204 5.50 9.11 -5.36
N VAL A 205 6.69 8.55 -5.22
CA VAL A 205 6.92 7.10 -5.28
C VAL A 205 7.59 6.59 -4.02
N ILE A 206 7.38 5.33 -3.70
CA ILE A 206 7.98 4.66 -2.55
C ILE A 206 8.24 3.19 -2.85
N HIS A 207 9.39 2.69 -2.41
CA HIS A 207 9.69 1.26 -2.49
C HIS A 207 8.84 0.47 -1.47
N VAL A 208 8.35 -0.71 -1.86
CA VAL A 208 7.46 -1.52 -1.04
C VAL A 208 8.09 -1.95 0.29
N LYS A 209 9.40 -2.20 0.34
CA LYS A 209 10.12 -2.52 1.59
C LYS A 209 10.20 -1.33 2.54
N ASP A 210 10.40 -0.12 2.01
CA ASP A 210 10.39 1.10 2.82
C ASP A 210 8.98 1.35 3.38
N ALA A 211 7.93 1.07 2.59
CA ALA A 211 6.56 1.14 3.07
C ALA A 211 6.27 0.10 4.18
N ALA A 212 6.75 -1.13 4.00
CA ALA A 212 6.63 -2.19 5.00
C ALA A 212 7.33 -1.82 6.32
N GLN A 213 8.54 -1.26 6.25
CA GLN A 213 9.27 -0.78 7.42
C GLN A 213 8.49 0.31 8.17
N ALA A 214 7.90 1.28 7.45
CA ALA A 214 7.09 2.33 8.07
C ALA A 214 5.86 1.76 8.80
N LEU A 215 5.22 0.72 8.27
CA LEU A 215 4.10 0.04 8.90
C LEU A 215 4.50 -0.63 10.23
N VAL A 216 5.67 -1.27 10.29
CA VAL A 216 6.21 -1.84 11.53
C VAL A 216 6.44 -0.71 12.55
N MET A 217 7.13 0.36 12.17
CA MET A 217 7.39 1.50 13.05
C MET A 217 6.10 2.16 13.55
N ALA A 218 5.05 2.23 12.73
CA ALA A 218 3.75 2.78 13.11
C ALA A 218 3.03 1.97 14.20
N VAL A 219 3.26 0.67 14.25
CA VAL A 219 2.73 -0.21 15.31
C VAL A 219 3.59 -0.11 16.58
N GLU A 220 4.90 0.10 16.44
CA GLU A 220 5.81 0.26 17.58
C GLU A 220 5.57 1.58 18.31
N ASP A 221 5.35 2.67 17.57
CA ASP A 221 5.06 4.00 18.14
C ASP A 221 3.55 4.24 18.24
N SER A 222 2.97 3.90 19.39
CA SER A 222 1.55 4.14 19.68
C SER A 222 1.25 5.57 20.17
N THR A 223 2.24 6.46 20.23
CA THR A 223 2.04 7.84 20.72
C THR A 223 1.56 8.80 19.63
N LEU A 224 1.76 8.43 18.37
CA LEU A 224 1.40 9.26 17.21
C LEU A 224 -0.04 9.00 16.76
N ASN A 225 -0.93 9.95 16.99
CA ASN A 225 -2.30 9.98 16.45
C ASN A 225 -2.39 11.05 15.35
N THR A 226 -2.07 10.69 14.12
CA THR A 226 -1.95 11.65 13.02
C THR A 226 -2.01 11.01 11.64
N THR A 227 -2.04 11.85 10.61
CA THR A 227 -1.83 11.48 9.21
C THR A 227 -0.41 11.84 8.81
N LEU A 228 0.29 10.95 8.09
CA LEU A 228 1.64 11.15 7.57
C LEU A 228 1.72 10.80 6.09
N ASN A 229 2.43 11.62 5.32
CA ASN A 229 2.76 11.29 3.94
C ASN A 229 3.90 10.27 3.91
N LEU A 230 3.61 9.08 3.38
CA LEU A 230 4.58 8.00 3.24
C LEU A 230 5.12 7.96 1.81
N VAL A 231 6.18 8.73 1.56
CA VAL A 231 6.75 8.96 0.23
C VAL A 231 8.27 8.90 0.28
N GLY A 232 8.88 8.21 -0.68
CA GLY A 232 10.33 8.22 -0.89
C GLY A 232 10.78 9.49 -1.61
N LYS A 233 10.44 9.61 -2.90
CA LYS A 233 10.80 10.75 -3.76
C LYS A 233 9.68 11.13 -4.72
N ASN A 234 9.70 12.38 -5.17
CA ASN A 234 8.84 12.85 -6.26
C ASN A 234 9.60 12.74 -7.60
N HIS A 235 8.97 12.17 -8.61
CA HIS A 235 9.55 12.04 -9.95
C HIS A 235 8.54 12.43 -11.02
N LEU A 236 9.03 12.92 -12.16
CA LEU A 236 8.30 12.89 -13.42
C LEU A 236 8.29 11.46 -13.96
N ILE A 237 7.15 11.02 -14.49
CA ILE A 237 7.01 9.65 -15.02
C ILE A 237 8.03 9.36 -16.13
N LEU A 238 8.28 10.33 -17.02
CA LEU A 238 9.28 10.20 -18.08
C LEU A 238 10.70 10.03 -17.53
N ASP A 239 11.05 10.77 -16.47
CA ASP A 239 12.38 10.67 -15.86
C ASP A 239 12.57 9.32 -15.17
N LEU A 240 11.51 8.78 -14.54
CA LEU A 240 11.52 7.40 -14.01
C LEU A 240 11.75 6.36 -15.11
N ALA A 241 11.03 6.48 -16.22
CA ALA A 241 11.19 5.57 -17.35
C ALA A 241 12.64 5.61 -17.89
N LYS A 242 13.22 6.81 -18.05
CA LYS A 242 14.62 6.98 -18.50
C LYS A 242 15.65 6.43 -17.52
N GLN A 243 15.39 6.43 -16.22
CA GLN A 243 16.27 5.75 -15.24
C GLN A 243 16.22 4.21 -15.37
N ILE A 244 15.12 3.68 -15.90
CA ILE A 244 14.88 2.25 -16.01
C ILE A 244 15.40 1.69 -17.34
N SER A 245 15.17 2.38 -18.46
CA SER A 245 15.51 1.91 -19.82
C SER A 245 15.76 3.08 -20.78
N ASP A 246 16.61 2.84 -21.79
CA ASP A 246 16.78 3.74 -22.94
C ASP A 246 15.76 3.46 -24.06
N ASN A 247 15.11 2.27 -24.05
CA ASN A 247 14.13 1.87 -25.06
C ASN A 247 12.72 2.37 -24.67
N ILE A 248 12.45 3.67 -24.93
CA ILE A 248 11.24 4.38 -24.48
C ILE A 248 10.55 5.01 -25.67
N LYS A 249 9.23 4.88 -25.70
CA LYS A 249 8.33 5.64 -26.60
C LYS A 249 7.37 6.49 -25.79
N VAL A 250 7.43 7.79 -25.99
CA VAL A 250 6.44 8.70 -25.41
C VAL A 250 5.19 8.70 -26.28
N VAL A 251 4.04 8.45 -25.65
CA VAL A 251 2.71 8.45 -26.28
C VAL A 251 1.93 9.65 -25.77
N ASP A 252 1.33 10.41 -26.67
CA ASP A 252 0.46 11.52 -26.26
C ASP A 252 -0.77 10.98 -25.53
N TYR A 253 -1.02 11.50 -24.33
CA TYR A 253 -2.09 11.02 -23.47
C TYR A 253 -2.59 12.14 -22.56
N LYS A 254 -3.90 12.37 -22.58
CA LYS A 254 -4.54 13.49 -21.90
C LYS A 254 -5.47 13.09 -20.74
N ASP A 255 -5.72 11.78 -20.56
CA ASP A 255 -6.78 11.34 -19.66
C ASP A 255 -6.35 11.19 -18.18
N ASP A 256 -5.03 11.16 -17.88
CA ASP A 256 -4.56 11.15 -16.48
C ASP A 256 -4.19 12.56 -16.00
N ASN A 257 -5.16 13.24 -15.46
CA ASN A 257 -5.01 14.60 -14.92
C ASN A 257 -4.34 14.63 -13.53
N ARG A 258 -4.03 13.49 -12.94
CA ARG A 258 -3.35 13.45 -11.63
C ARG A 258 -1.90 13.87 -11.81
N SER A 259 -1.51 14.94 -11.14
CA SER A 259 -0.11 15.40 -11.09
C SER A 259 0.10 16.16 -9.80
N TYR A 260 0.98 15.69 -8.94
CA TYR A 260 1.25 16.31 -7.64
C TYR A 260 2.59 15.87 -7.09
N LYS A 261 3.24 16.78 -6.36
CA LYS A 261 4.41 16.51 -5.51
C LYS A 261 3.97 16.47 -4.05
N VAL A 262 4.64 15.69 -3.25
CA VAL A 262 4.31 15.51 -1.83
C VAL A 262 5.55 15.73 -0.97
N ASP A 263 5.39 16.52 0.09
CA ASP A 263 6.36 16.70 1.15
C ASP A 263 6.26 15.54 2.16
N ASN A 264 7.40 14.95 2.50
CA ASN A 264 7.52 13.88 3.49
C ASN A 264 8.29 14.30 4.75
N SER A 265 8.49 15.59 4.98
CA SER A 265 9.25 16.08 6.14
C SER A 265 8.63 15.67 7.47
N ARG A 266 7.30 15.64 7.56
CA ARG A 266 6.58 15.28 8.79
C ARG A 266 6.85 13.83 9.23
N ILE A 267 6.87 12.86 8.33
CA ILE A 267 7.20 11.48 8.69
C ILE A 267 8.65 11.32 9.11
N LEU A 268 9.58 12.05 8.46
CA LEU A 268 10.99 12.07 8.83
C LEU A 268 11.19 12.61 10.25
N GLU A 269 10.41 13.63 10.64
CA GLU A 269 10.48 14.25 11.96
C GLU A 269 9.75 13.39 13.03
N LYS A 270 8.51 13.00 12.77
CA LYS A 270 7.64 12.38 13.79
C LYS A 270 7.97 10.90 14.00
N LEU A 271 8.08 10.14 12.92
CA LEU A 271 8.32 8.69 13.00
C LEU A 271 9.82 8.34 12.92
N LYS A 272 10.71 9.31 12.61
CA LYS A 272 12.15 9.10 12.37
C LYS A 272 12.43 8.08 11.25
N TRP A 273 11.43 7.82 10.42
CA TRP A 273 11.55 6.94 9.26
C TRP A 273 12.25 7.65 8.11
N ARG A 274 13.04 6.91 7.34
CA ARG A 274 13.71 7.39 6.13
C ARG A 274 13.67 6.33 5.03
N PRO A 275 13.38 6.71 3.76
CA PRO A 275 13.47 5.77 2.66
C PRO A 275 14.94 5.39 2.40
N ILE A 276 15.18 4.11 2.15
CA ILE A 276 16.53 3.55 1.93
C ILE A 276 16.65 3.03 0.50
N MET A 277 15.53 2.51 -0.06
CA MET A 277 15.52 1.83 -1.34
C MET A 277 15.27 2.82 -2.49
N ASP A 278 15.85 2.53 -3.65
CA ASP A 278 15.69 3.31 -4.88
C ASP A 278 15.31 2.44 -6.09
N ILE A 279 15.22 3.02 -7.28
CA ILE A 279 14.87 2.32 -8.52
C ILE A 279 15.90 1.23 -8.87
N ASN A 280 17.19 1.46 -8.60
CA ASN A 280 18.23 0.46 -8.87
C ASN A 280 18.11 -0.74 -7.92
N SER A 281 17.73 -0.48 -6.67
CA SER A 281 17.40 -1.54 -5.71
C SER A 281 16.28 -2.43 -6.23
N ALA A 282 15.18 -1.84 -6.71
CA ALA A 282 14.08 -2.59 -7.30
C ALA A 282 14.50 -3.37 -8.55
N LYS A 283 15.26 -2.75 -9.49
CA LYS A 283 15.79 -3.45 -10.68
C LYS A 283 16.61 -4.67 -10.28
N SER A 284 17.47 -4.53 -9.27
CA SER A 284 18.30 -5.65 -8.77
C SER A 284 17.47 -6.76 -8.13
N GLU A 285 16.36 -6.43 -7.45
CA GLU A 285 15.43 -7.42 -6.91
C GLU A 285 14.77 -8.24 -8.02
N PHE A 286 14.24 -7.57 -9.03
CA PHE A 286 13.61 -8.23 -10.17
C PHE A 286 14.59 -9.12 -10.93
N GLN A 287 15.86 -8.74 -11.07
CA GLN A 287 16.88 -9.54 -11.72
C GLN A 287 17.25 -10.81 -10.94
N LYS A 288 17.19 -10.78 -9.61
CA LYS A 288 17.53 -11.93 -8.75
C LYS A 288 16.45 -13.00 -8.73
N VAL A 289 15.23 -12.64 -9.03
CA VAL A 289 14.14 -13.62 -9.13
C VAL A 289 14.35 -14.37 -10.44
N ASN A 290 14.69 -15.66 -10.36
CA ASN A 290 14.73 -16.54 -11.52
C ASN A 290 13.32 -16.61 -12.10
N TYR A 291 13.09 -15.84 -13.17
CA TYR A 291 11.86 -15.86 -13.93
C TYR A 291 11.72 -17.21 -14.62
N GLN A 292 11.24 -18.21 -13.92
CA GLN A 292 10.68 -19.38 -14.56
C GLN A 292 9.36 -18.92 -15.18
N GLU A 293 9.28 -18.95 -16.50
CA GLU A 293 8.14 -18.48 -17.31
C GLU A 293 6.78 -18.93 -16.74
N ASP A 294 6.69 -20.13 -16.15
CA ASP A 294 5.47 -20.71 -15.61
C ASP A 294 4.92 -19.98 -14.37
N ILE A 295 5.76 -19.38 -13.54
CA ILE A 295 5.31 -18.66 -12.35
C ILE A 295 4.83 -17.25 -12.70
N TYR A 296 5.38 -16.66 -13.74
CA TYR A 296 5.15 -15.28 -14.13
C TYR A 296 3.96 -15.10 -15.07
N TYR A 297 3.80 -15.95 -16.08
CA TYR A 297 2.73 -15.86 -17.08
C TYR A 297 1.37 -16.30 -16.55
N ASN A 298 1.34 -17.29 -15.67
CA ASN A 298 0.08 -17.73 -15.02
C ASN A 298 -0.42 -16.75 -13.95
N LYS A 299 0.32 -15.64 -13.68
CA LYS A 299 -0.01 -14.61 -12.68
C LYS A 299 -0.26 -13.24 -13.28
N ARG A 300 -0.31 -13.09 -14.59
CA ARG A 300 -0.89 -11.90 -15.19
C ARG A 300 -2.36 -11.89 -14.80
N TRP A 301 -2.68 -10.95 -13.94
CA TRP A 301 -4.04 -10.65 -13.55
C TRP A 301 -4.80 -10.23 -14.79
N ASN A 302 -5.62 -11.11 -15.32
CA ASN A 302 -6.72 -10.70 -16.17
C ASN A 302 -7.73 -10.00 -15.25
N TYR A 303 -7.66 -8.68 -15.21
CA TYR A 303 -8.75 -7.85 -14.73
C TYR A 303 -9.84 -7.87 -15.81
N GLU A 304 -10.43 -9.04 -16.10
CA GLU A 304 -11.68 -9.15 -16.80
C GLU A 304 -12.88 -9.01 -15.86
#